data_2fa0b027692c4db2eb79e9a48de701a0
#
_entry.id   2fa0b027692c4db2eb79e9a48de701a0
#
_cell.length_a   1.000
_cell.length_b   1.000
_cell.length_c   1.000
_cell.angle_alpha   90.00
_cell.angle_beta   90.00
_cell.angle_gamma   90.00
#
_symmetry.space_group_name_H-M   'P 1'
#
loop_
_entity.id
_entity.type
_entity.pdbx_description
1 polymer ?
#
loop_
_entity_poly.entity_id
_entity_poly.type
_entity_poly.pdbx_seq_one_letter_code
_entity_poly.pdbx_strand_id
1 'polypeptide(L)' 'MRLKVADAARILDMPKQAVRIGLQREKLPIGYAVQKTTSSKWAYYINPTQLAAYAGLSMQELKKAVAE' A
#
# COMPACT_ATOMS: atom_id res chain seq x y z
N MET A 1 -1.72 12.29 4.51
CA MET A 1 -0.97 11.12 5.03
C MET A 1 -0.26 10.43 3.88
N ARG A 2 1.03 10.16 4.06
CA ARG A 2 1.82 9.51 3.03
C ARG A 2 2.23 8.13 3.52
N LEU A 3 1.76 7.09 2.83
CA LEU A 3 2.00 5.71 3.20
C LEU A 3 3.05 5.06 2.30
N LYS A 4 3.86 4.20 2.90
CA LYS A 4 4.86 3.41 2.18
C LYS A 4 4.39 1.96 2.07
N VAL A 5 5.03 1.21 1.16
CA VAL A 5 4.78 -0.23 1.03
C VAL A 5 4.95 -0.94 2.37
N ALA A 6 5.97 -0.54 3.15
CA ALA A 6 6.21 -1.12 4.48
C ALA A 6 5.03 -0.93 5.43
N ASP A 7 4.37 0.23 5.37
CA ASP A 7 3.20 0.50 6.21
C ASP A 7 2.04 -0.40 5.82
N ALA A 8 1.76 -0.52 4.52
CA ALA A 8 0.70 -1.38 4.03
C ALA A 8 0.97 -2.86 4.37
N ALA A 9 2.20 -3.30 4.20
CA ALA A 9 2.60 -4.67 4.51
C ALA A 9 2.34 -4.99 5.99
N ARG A 10 2.70 -4.07 6.87
CA ARG A 10 2.49 -4.25 8.31
C ARG A 10 1.00 -4.29 8.66
N ILE A 11 0.22 -3.37 8.11
CA ILE A 11 -1.21 -3.26 8.40
C ILE A 11 -1.97 -4.49 7.89
N LEU A 12 -1.60 -4.98 6.71
CA LEU A 12 -2.26 -6.12 6.09
C LEU A 12 -1.65 -7.46 6.49
N ASP A 13 -0.57 -7.43 7.29
CA ASP A 13 0.17 -8.63 7.71
C ASP A 13 0.62 -9.45 6.49
N MET A 14 1.25 -8.77 5.55
CA MET A 14 1.75 -9.35 4.31
C MET A 14 3.22 -9.03 4.12
N PRO A 15 3.99 -9.89 3.43
CA PRO A 15 5.35 -9.53 3.05
C PRO A 15 5.34 -8.31 2.12
N LYS A 16 6.38 -7.46 2.23
CA LYS A 16 6.50 -6.29 1.35
C LYS A 16 6.46 -6.68 -0.13
N GLN A 17 7.08 -7.79 -0.47
CA GLN A 17 7.13 -8.26 -1.84
C GLN A 17 5.72 -8.62 -2.36
N ALA A 18 4.90 -9.20 -1.50
CA ALA A 18 3.52 -9.52 -1.87
C ALA A 18 2.71 -8.25 -2.16
N VAL A 19 2.92 -7.20 -1.37
CA VAL A 19 2.27 -5.89 -1.60
C VAL A 19 2.72 -5.32 -2.95
N ARG A 20 4.02 -5.34 -3.23
CA ARG A 20 4.56 -4.82 -4.49
C ARG A 20 3.99 -5.57 -5.70
N ILE A 21 3.99 -6.89 -5.64
CA ILE A 21 3.48 -7.72 -6.74
C ILE A 21 1.97 -7.48 -6.91
N GLY A 22 1.23 -7.42 -5.82
CA GLY A 22 -0.20 -7.16 -5.86
C GLY A 22 -0.54 -5.84 -6.53
N LEU A 23 0.23 -4.79 -6.22
CA LEU A 23 0.05 -3.48 -6.84
C LEU A 23 0.43 -3.49 -8.33
N GLN A 24 1.53 -4.15 -8.68
CA GLN A 24 1.98 -4.26 -10.07
C GLN A 24 0.94 -4.98 -10.94
N ARG A 25 0.28 -5.97 -10.39
CA ARG A 25 -0.71 -6.79 -11.10
C ARG A 25 -2.13 -6.29 -10.94
N GLU A 26 -2.31 -5.17 -10.26
CA GLU A 26 -3.63 -4.59 -9.99
C GLU A 26 -4.57 -5.57 -9.29
N LYS A 27 -4.02 -6.42 -8.43
CA LYS A 27 -4.78 -7.38 -7.63
C LYS A 27 -5.05 -6.89 -6.21
N LEU A 28 -4.34 -5.84 -5.78
CA LEU A 28 -4.45 -5.31 -4.43
C LEU A 28 -5.01 -3.89 -4.51
N PRO A 29 -6.31 -3.70 -4.21
CA PRO A 29 -6.99 -2.41 -4.43
C PRO A 29 -6.73 -1.41 -3.29
N ILE A 30 -5.47 -1.11 -3.02
CA ILE A 30 -5.08 -0.14 -1.98
C ILE A 30 -4.23 1.00 -2.55
N GLY A 31 -4.06 1.03 -3.86
CA GLY A 31 -3.24 2.04 -4.51
C GLY A 31 -2.88 1.61 -5.91
N TYR A 32 -1.72 2.06 -6.38
CA TYR A 32 -1.27 1.69 -7.73
C TYR A 32 0.26 1.69 -7.79
N ALA A 33 0.79 1.04 -8.83
CA ALA A 33 2.21 1.01 -9.11
C ALA A 33 2.44 1.51 -10.53
N VAL A 34 3.52 2.26 -10.71
CA VAL A 34 3.89 2.80 -12.03
C VAL A 34 5.33 2.43 -12.31
N GLN A 35 5.57 1.84 -13.47
CA GLN A 35 6.94 1.55 -13.91
C GLN A 35 7.52 2.79 -14.59
N LYS A 36 8.71 3.20 -14.16
CA LYS A 36 9.38 4.34 -14.77
C LYS A 36 9.87 3.98 -16.16
N THR A 37 9.63 4.87 -17.12
CA THR A 37 9.96 4.62 -18.52
C THR A 37 11.46 4.51 -18.78
N THR A 38 12.28 5.11 -17.92
CA THR A 38 13.73 5.17 -18.09
C THR A 38 14.47 4.05 -17.34
N SER A 39 13.74 3.23 -16.57
CA SER A 39 14.38 2.17 -15.79
C SER A 39 13.35 1.07 -15.52
N SER A 40 13.82 -0.08 -15.03
CA SER A 40 12.96 -1.18 -14.64
C SER A 40 12.36 -0.99 -13.24
N LYS A 41 12.66 0.13 -12.60
CA LYS A 41 12.18 0.39 -11.24
C LYS A 41 10.70 0.80 -11.23
N TRP A 42 10.01 0.40 -10.18
CA TRP A 42 8.62 0.73 -9.96
C TRP A 42 8.47 1.76 -8.86
N ALA A 43 7.51 2.67 -9.02
CA ALA A 43 7.07 3.57 -7.96
C ALA A 43 5.74 3.07 -7.44
N TYR A 44 5.57 3.08 -6.11
CA TYR A 44 4.37 2.56 -5.46
C TYR A 44 3.65 3.67 -4.71
N TYR A 45 2.34 3.75 -4.91
CA TYR A 45 1.50 4.78 -4.30
C TYR A 45 0.35 4.12 -3.56
N ILE A 46 0.29 4.34 -2.25
CA ILE A 46 -0.75 3.76 -1.40
C ILE A 46 -1.79 4.84 -1.11
N ASN A 47 -3.05 4.53 -1.37
CA ASN A 47 -4.15 5.42 -1.04
C ASN A 47 -4.67 5.10 0.35
N PRO A 48 -4.59 6.03 1.32
CA PRO A 48 -5.02 5.74 2.69
C PRO A 48 -6.48 5.31 2.80
N THR A 49 -7.37 5.94 2.04
CA THR A 49 -8.78 5.59 2.06
C THR A 49 -9.02 4.17 1.57
N GLN A 50 -8.35 3.80 0.48
CA GLN A 50 -8.46 2.45 -0.08
C GLN A 50 -7.86 1.41 0.85
N LEU A 51 -6.72 1.72 1.46
CA LEU A 51 -6.09 0.81 2.40
C LEU A 51 -6.97 0.58 3.63
N ALA A 52 -7.53 1.65 4.19
CA ALA A 52 -8.43 1.54 5.33
C ALA A 52 -9.65 0.68 4.99
N ALA A 53 -10.27 0.92 3.84
CA ALA A 53 -11.43 0.16 3.41
C ALA A 53 -11.09 -1.32 3.21
N TYR A 54 -9.95 -1.60 2.59
CA TYR A 54 -9.50 -2.97 2.35
C TYR A 54 -9.22 -3.72 3.64
N ALA A 55 -8.61 -3.03 4.61
CA ALA A 55 -8.26 -3.62 5.91
C ALA A 55 -9.43 -3.63 6.89
N GLY A 56 -10.54 -2.97 6.56
CA GLY A 56 -11.69 -2.87 7.47
C GLY A 56 -11.46 -1.91 8.62
N LEU A 57 -10.65 -0.88 8.41
CA LEU A 57 -10.30 0.10 9.44
C LEU A 57 -10.96 1.45 9.15
N SER A 58 -11.25 2.21 10.22
CA SER A 58 -11.58 3.62 10.08
C SER A 58 -10.30 4.40 9.81
N MET A 59 -10.45 5.65 9.35
CA MET A 59 -9.28 6.50 9.13
C MET A 59 -8.52 6.77 10.42
N GLN A 60 -9.21 6.88 11.55
CA GLN A 60 -8.55 7.04 12.85
C GLN A 60 -7.74 5.80 13.23
N GLU A 61 -8.32 4.63 13.01
CA GLU A 61 -7.62 3.36 13.26
C GLU A 61 -6.39 3.22 12.37
N LEU A 62 -6.53 3.61 11.10
CA LEU A 62 -5.40 3.58 10.17
C LEU A 62 -4.28 4.50 10.63
N LYS A 63 -4.61 5.73 11.03
CA LYS A 63 -3.62 6.69 11.53
C LYS A 63 -2.87 6.16 12.74
N LYS A 64 -3.59 5.52 13.66
CA LYS A 64 -2.96 4.89 14.83
C LYS A 64 -2.03 3.77 14.42
N ALA A 65 -2.45 2.91 13.51
CA ALA A 65 -1.64 1.78 13.05
C ALA A 65 -0.36 2.26 12.37
N VAL A 66 -0.44 3.34 11.60
CA VAL A 66 0.74 3.90 10.91
C VAL A 66 1.69 4.56 11.90
N ALA A 67 1.15 5.21 12.94
CA ALA A 67 1.96 5.91 13.93
C ALA A 67 2.74 4.96 14.84
N GLU A 68 2.31 3.72 14.96
CA GLU A 68 3.01 2.71 15.73
C GLU A 68 4.18 2.14 14.94
#